data_7a9ef2c78130d14edb2b93154a37f437
#
_entry.id   7a9ef2c78130d14edb2b93154a37f437
#
_cell.length_a   1.000
_cell.length_b   1.000
_cell.length_c   1.000
_cell.angle_alpha   90.00
_cell.angle_beta   90.00
_cell.angle_gamma   90.00
#
_symmetry.space_group_name_H-M   'P 1'
#
loop_
_entity.id
_entity.type
_entity.pdbx_description
1 polymer ?
#
loop_
_entity_poly.entity_id
_entity_poly.type
_entity_poly.pdbx_seq_one_letter_code
_entity_poly.pdbx_strand_id
1 'polypeptide(L)'
;MRLNAILAGCALAVAALRAVADPVSGSTTGAWIHPDPAASPIATTGVGTSTFTWGVAAGTPTPNILGFHAVAGGFSSVTETPFKVGSISYYNGTTESGTTPDSVDLALTLDFTDPAIPAVTSDYTFKLVSTPNQGKDPDADADYVYLPSAFSATSFVIGSTTYNVKLTGFENIVGDGFLTSNDLAFHVRENGTASADLFAVVTTQTAVPEPQAVALMLAGLGMLGLLARRRG
;
A
#
# COMPACT_ATOMS: atom_id res chain seq x y z
N MET A 1 -57.72 -27.42 34.18
CA MET A 1 -57.22 -26.12 33.72
C MET A 1 -55.91 -26.32 32.98
N ARG A 2 -55.91 -26.14 31.65
CA ARG A 2 -54.70 -26.38 30.83
C ARG A 2 -54.05 -25.00 30.61
N LEU A 3 -52.83 -24.80 31.10
CA LEU A 3 -52.02 -23.60 30.94
C LEU A 3 -51.29 -23.69 29.59
N ASN A 4 -51.73 -22.90 28.63
CA ASN A 4 -51.04 -22.74 27.35
C ASN A 4 -49.83 -21.80 27.54
N ALA A 5 -48.61 -22.32 27.48
CA ALA A 5 -47.40 -21.54 27.44
C ALA A 5 -47.20 -21.04 26.02
N ILE A 6 -47.34 -19.74 25.80
CA ILE A 6 -46.98 -19.06 24.55
C ILE A 6 -45.47 -18.76 24.62
N LEU A 7 -44.68 -19.53 23.88
CA LEU A 7 -43.27 -19.18 23.59
C LEU A 7 -43.23 -18.09 22.50
N ALA A 8 -43.02 -16.85 22.91
CA ALA A 8 -42.69 -15.79 21.99
C ALA A 8 -41.21 -15.89 21.63
N GLY A 9 -40.91 -16.43 20.44
CA GLY A 9 -39.54 -16.46 19.88
C GLY A 9 -39.17 -15.04 19.41
N CYS A 10 -38.23 -14.38 20.10
CA CYS A 10 -37.58 -13.17 19.63
C CYS A 10 -36.58 -13.56 18.53
N ALA A 11 -36.93 -13.35 17.27
CA ALA A 11 -35.99 -13.43 16.17
C ALA A 11 -35.07 -12.22 16.22
N LEU A 12 -33.81 -12.43 16.58
CA LEU A 12 -32.76 -11.39 16.54
C LEU A 12 -32.34 -11.23 15.08
N ALA A 13 -32.82 -10.19 14.41
CA ALA A 13 -32.35 -9.82 13.10
C ALA A 13 -30.95 -9.15 13.24
N VAL A 14 -29.89 -9.89 12.97
CA VAL A 14 -28.54 -9.32 12.80
C VAL A 14 -28.53 -8.61 11.46
N ALA A 15 -28.68 -7.29 11.46
CA ALA A 15 -28.43 -6.47 10.30
C ALA A 15 -26.92 -6.49 10.04
N ALA A 16 -26.48 -7.19 9.02
CA ALA A 16 -25.12 -7.08 8.50
C ALA A 16 -24.98 -5.65 7.91
N LEU A 17 -24.29 -4.76 8.63
CA LEU A 17 -23.85 -3.49 8.10
C LEU A 17 -22.92 -3.78 6.90
N ARG A 18 -23.40 -3.53 5.69
CA ARG A 18 -22.53 -3.51 4.52
C ARG A 18 -21.67 -2.26 4.63
N ALA A 19 -20.36 -2.43 4.60
CA ALA A 19 -19.46 -1.31 4.39
C ALA A 19 -19.85 -0.66 3.05
N VAL A 20 -20.26 0.59 3.10
CA VAL A 20 -20.47 1.40 1.89
C VAL A 20 -19.07 1.83 1.47
N ALA A 21 -18.73 1.62 0.20
CA ALA A 21 -17.47 2.11 -0.33
C ALA A 21 -17.53 3.64 -0.42
N ASP A 22 -16.62 4.30 0.29
CA ASP A 22 -16.54 5.76 0.32
C ASP A 22 -15.69 6.25 -0.87
N PRO A 23 -16.07 7.36 -1.55
CA PRO A 23 -15.25 7.94 -2.59
C PRO A 23 -13.92 8.44 -2.02
N VAL A 24 -12.85 8.29 -2.80
CA VAL A 24 -11.52 8.81 -2.50
C VAL A 24 -10.95 9.47 -3.74
N SER A 25 -10.51 10.71 -3.62
CA SER A 25 -9.87 11.46 -4.72
C SER A 25 -8.79 12.39 -4.21
N GLY A 26 -7.86 12.74 -5.08
CA GLY A 26 -6.75 13.63 -4.70
C GLY A 26 -5.63 13.61 -5.71
N SER A 27 -4.47 14.09 -5.27
CA SER A 27 -3.23 14.06 -6.03
C SER A 27 -2.14 13.27 -5.31
N THR A 28 -1.08 12.90 -6.03
CA THR A 28 0.07 12.20 -5.48
C THR A 28 1.34 12.97 -5.79
N THR A 29 2.31 12.89 -4.89
CA THR A 29 3.71 13.25 -5.15
C THR A 29 4.61 12.19 -4.53
N GLY A 30 5.84 12.03 -5.03
CA GLY A 30 6.77 11.07 -4.49
C GLY A 30 8.20 11.56 -4.59
N ALA A 31 9.00 11.22 -3.58
CA ALA A 31 10.43 11.51 -3.54
C ALA A 31 11.18 10.28 -3.02
N TRP A 32 12.32 9.98 -3.61
CA TRP A 32 13.21 8.91 -3.17
C TRP A 32 14.08 9.40 -2.02
N ILE A 33 14.06 8.66 -0.91
CA ILE A 33 14.77 9.02 0.32
C ILE A 33 15.45 7.78 0.91
N HIS A 34 16.33 7.97 1.88
CA HIS A 34 16.95 6.93 2.72
C HIS A 34 17.52 5.74 1.93
N PRO A 35 18.45 5.93 0.96
CA PRO A 35 19.15 4.80 0.39
C PRO A 35 19.95 4.06 1.46
N ASP A 36 19.91 2.71 1.45
CA ASP A 36 20.61 1.91 2.44
C ASP A 36 21.40 0.75 1.76
N PRO A 37 22.72 0.63 2.02
CA PRO A 37 23.56 1.60 2.71
C PRO A 37 23.77 2.89 1.91
N ALA A 38 24.01 4.02 2.61
CA ALA A 38 24.27 5.31 1.99
C ALA A 38 25.76 5.71 2.00
N ALA A 39 26.61 4.97 2.74
CA ALA A 39 28.02 5.30 2.90
C ALA A 39 28.87 4.78 1.73
N SER A 40 29.98 5.50 1.42
CA SER A 40 30.97 5.04 0.43
C SER A 40 31.36 3.56 0.65
N PRO A 41 31.51 2.74 -0.42
CA PRO A 41 31.60 3.15 -1.84
C PRO A 41 30.27 3.32 -2.58
N ILE A 42 29.15 3.31 -1.89
CA ILE A 42 27.82 3.47 -2.51
C ILE A 42 27.70 4.85 -3.14
N ALA A 43 27.31 4.89 -4.41
CA ALA A 43 27.14 6.12 -5.17
C ALA A 43 25.64 6.37 -5.43
N THR A 44 25.12 7.47 -4.93
CA THR A 44 23.71 7.84 -5.11
C THR A 44 23.56 9.33 -5.39
N THR A 45 22.57 9.72 -6.20
CA THR A 45 22.15 11.12 -6.43
C THR A 45 20.63 11.20 -6.52
N GLY A 46 20.09 12.42 -6.39
CA GLY A 46 18.65 12.65 -6.49
C GLY A 46 17.84 12.28 -5.24
N VAL A 47 18.50 12.04 -4.11
CA VAL A 47 17.82 11.86 -2.81
C VAL A 47 16.99 13.09 -2.48
N GLY A 48 15.73 12.90 -2.08
CA GLY A 48 14.76 13.98 -1.84
C GLY A 48 14.03 14.46 -3.10
N THR A 49 14.24 13.83 -4.25
CA THR A 49 13.56 14.16 -5.51
C THR A 49 12.79 12.98 -6.08
N SER A 50 12.01 13.20 -7.14
CA SER A 50 11.28 12.15 -7.85
C SER A 50 12.17 11.27 -8.75
N THR A 51 13.46 11.62 -8.91
CA THR A 51 14.42 10.85 -9.72
C THR A 51 15.62 10.49 -8.87
N PHE A 52 15.90 9.20 -8.74
CA PHE A 52 17.00 8.64 -7.97
C PHE A 52 17.93 7.87 -8.89
N THR A 53 19.24 8.10 -8.75
CA THR A 53 20.26 7.34 -9.49
C THR A 53 21.22 6.67 -8.51
N TRP A 54 21.70 5.48 -8.89
CA TRP A 54 22.65 4.75 -8.04
C TRP A 54 23.63 3.91 -8.83
N GLY A 55 24.76 3.64 -8.20
CA GLY A 55 25.87 2.88 -8.72
C GLY A 55 26.86 3.74 -9.52
N VAL A 56 28.07 3.26 -9.63
CA VAL A 56 29.10 3.79 -10.55
C VAL A 56 28.94 3.07 -11.87
N ALA A 57 28.72 3.84 -12.96
CA ALA A 57 28.53 3.26 -14.29
C ALA A 57 29.77 2.49 -14.77
N ALA A 58 29.58 1.26 -15.28
CA ALA A 58 30.62 0.39 -15.79
C ALA A 58 30.32 0.00 -17.25
N GLY A 59 31.07 0.55 -18.18
CA GLY A 59 30.90 0.23 -19.62
C GLY A 59 29.71 0.88 -20.30
N THR A 60 28.83 1.55 -19.56
CA THR A 60 27.72 2.37 -20.06
C THR A 60 27.89 3.81 -19.60
N PRO A 61 27.32 4.82 -20.31
CA PRO A 61 27.45 6.21 -19.91
C PRO A 61 26.65 6.60 -18.67
N THR A 62 25.66 5.79 -18.29
CA THR A 62 24.69 6.10 -17.23
C THR A 62 24.56 4.95 -16.24
N PRO A 63 24.49 5.25 -14.91
CA PRO A 63 24.17 4.28 -13.89
C PRO A 63 22.66 3.96 -13.89
N ASN A 64 22.20 3.19 -12.91
CA ASN A 64 20.79 2.92 -12.68
C ASN A 64 20.01 4.20 -12.40
N ILE A 65 18.80 4.32 -12.97
CA ILE A 65 17.91 5.50 -12.77
C ILE A 65 16.50 5.01 -12.44
N LEU A 66 15.94 5.48 -11.35
CA LEU A 66 14.58 5.22 -10.92
C LEU A 66 13.80 6.53 -10.84
N GLY A 67 12.66 6.60 -11.52
CA GLY A 67 11.79 7.76 -11.52
C GLY A 67 10.42 7.45 -10.93
N PHE A 68 9.85 8.36 -10.14
CA PHE A 68 8.44 8.34 -9.76
C PHE A 68 7.70 9.44 -10.53
N HIS A 69 6.59 9.08 -11.16
CA HIS A 69 5.73 9.97 -11.92
C HIS A 69 4.32 9.94 -11.34
N ALA A 70 3.87 11.07 -10.81
CA ALA A 70 2.52 11.23 -10.29
C ALA A 70 1.45 11.04 -11.38
N VAL A 71 0.24 10.68 -10.98
CA VAL A 71 -0.90 10.59 -11.91
C VAL A 71 -1.29 11.97 -12.38
N ALA A 72 -1.23 12.20 -13.70
CA ALA A 72 -1.67 13.46 -14.29
C ALA A 72 -3.17 13.68 -14.03
N GLY A 73 -3.52 14.81 -13.42
CA GLY A 73 -4.91 15.12 -13.06
C GLY A 73 -5.38 14.47 -11.76
N GLY A 74 -4.49 13.77 -11.05
CA GLY A 74 -4.81 13.13 -9.77
C GLY A 74 -5.49 11.77 -9.89
N PHE A 75 -5.95 11.23 -8.77
CA PHE A 75 -6.67 9.95 -8.69
C PHE A 75 -8.13 10.15 -8.24
N SER A 76 -8.99 9.22 -8.67
CA SER A 76 -10.37 9.10 -8.20
C SER A 76 -10.75 7.63 -8.15
N SER A 77 -11.22 7.17 -7.00
CA SER A 77 -11.59 5.78 -6.73
C SER A 77 -12.61 5.71 -5.60
N VAL A 78 -12.83 4.52 -5.08
CA VAL A 78 -13.58 4.26 -3.85
C VAL A 78 -12.72 3.39 -2.92
N THR A 79 -13.00 3.42 -1.63
CA THR A 79 -12.34 2.53 -0.66
C THR A 79 -12.51 1.06 -1.06
N GLU A 80 -11.57 0.20 -0.64
CA GLU A 80 -11.48 -1.24 -0.96
C GLU A 80 -11.23 -1.54 -2.47
N THR A 81 -11.01 -0.51 -3.31
CA THR A 81 -10.73 -0.69 -4.74
C THR A 81 -9.33 -0.18 -5.06
N PRO A 82 -8.46 -0.99 -5.67
CA PRO A 82 -7.14 -0.53 -6.10
C PRO A 82 -7.22 0.62 -7.11
N PHE A 83 -6.32 1.58 -7.01
CA PHE A 83 -6.20 2.70 -7.93
C PHE A 83 -4.73 3.05 -8.18
N LYS A 84 -4.45 3.62 -9.34
CA LYS A 84 -3.12 4.06 -9.71
C LYS A 84 -2.74 5.29 -8.87
N VAL A 85 -1.58 5.21 -8.19
CA VAL A 85 -1.00 6.32 -7.42
C VAL A 85 0.14 7.01 -8.17
N GLY A 86 0.66 6.38 -9.21
CA GLY A 86 1.74 6.90 -10.02
C GLY A 86 2.28 5.83 -10.96
N SER A 87 3.41 6.11 -11.59
CA SER A 87 4.20 5.11 -12.29
C SER A 87 5.66 5.21 -11.89
N ILE A 88 6.32 4.06 -11.93
CA ILE A 88 7.76 3.95 -11.73
C ILE A 88 8.41 3.76 -13.10
N SER A 89 9.40 4.58 -13.45
CA SER A 89 10.30 4.33 -14.57
C SER A 89 11.63 3.81 -14.05
N TYR A 90 12.19 2.81 -14.73
CA TYR A 90 13.49 2.26 -14.38
C TYR A 90 14.34 2.12 -15.63
N TYR A 91 15.55 2.70 -15.61
CA TYR A 91 16.64 2.41 -16.54
C TYR A 91 17.65 1.53 -15.81
N ASN A 92 17.89 0.33 -16.32
CA ASN A 92 18.87 -0.61 -15.80
C ASN A 92 20.22 -0.40 -16.49
N GLY A 93 21.15 0.29 -15.84
CA GLY A 93 22.50 0.53 -16.34
C GLY A 93 23.51 -0.42 -15.69
N THR A 94 24.54 -0.83 -16.44
CA THR A 94 25.63 -1.62 -15.87
C THR A 94 26.40 -0.82 -14.83
N THR A 95 26.55 -1.36 -13.62
CA THR A 95 27.25 -0.69 -12.52
C THR A 95 28.40 -1.52 -11.95
N GLU A 96 29.39 -0.84 -11.37
CA GLU A 96 30.48 -1.48 -10.66
C GLU A 96 29.98 -2.20 -9.40
N SER A 97 30.50 -3.41 -9.17
CA SER A 97 30.13 -4.20 -8.00
C SER A 97 30.44 -3.46 -6.69
N GLY A 98 29.50 -3.52 -5.74
CA GLY A 98 29.65 -2.92 -4.42
C GLY A 98 29.45 -1.40 -4.38
N THR A 99 28.93 -0.79 -5.46
CA THR A 99 28.62 0.66 -5.50
C THR A 99 27.12 0.97 -5.45
N THR A 100 26.28 -0.07 -5.31
CA THR A 100 24.82 0.02 -5.32
C THR A 100 24.26 -0.15 -3.91
N PRO A 101 23.22 0.62 -3.51
CA PRO A 101 22.49 0.35 -2.27
C PRO A 101 21.59 -0.89 -2.43
N ASP A 102 21.21 -1.49 -1.30
CA ASP A 102 20.30 -2.64 -1.25
C ASP A 102 18.83 -2.21 -1.29
N SER A 103 18.56 -0.97 -0.88
CA SER A 103 17.20 -0.42 -0.85
C SER A 103 17.18 1.11 -0.93
N VAL A 104 15.99 1.64 -1.25
CA VAL A 104 15.66 3.06 -1.18
C VAL A 104 14.18 3.19 -0.78
N ASP A 105 13.83 4.22 -0.02
CA ASP A 105 12.43 4.48 0.33
C ASP A 105 11.80 5.45 -0.68
N LEU A 106 10.55 5.18 -1.05
CA LEU A 106 9.66 6.13 -1.70
C LEU A 106 8.79 6.82 -0.64
N ALA A 107 9.05 8.07 -0.34
CA ALA A 107 8.15 8.92 0.42
C ALA A 107 6.99 9.32 -0.51
N LEU A 108 5.89 8.58 -0.46
CA LEU A 108 4.68 8.82 -1.24
C LEU A 108 3.72 9.69 -0.44
N THR A 109 3.38 10.85 -0.96
CA THR A 109 2.38 11.75 -0.37
C THR A 109 1.09 11.68 -1.17
N LEU A 110 -0.02 11.42 -0.48
CA LEU A 110 -1.39 11.54 -1.00
C LEU A 110 -2.02 12.80 -0.40
N ASP A 111 -2.42 13.71 -1.27
CA ASP A 111 -3.14 14.94 -0.91
C ASP A 111 -4.61 14.74 -1.31
N PHE A 112 -5.43 14.34 -0.33
CA PHE A 112 -6.83 13.98 -0.55
C PHE A 112 -7.70 15.24 -0.70
N THR A 113 -8.51 15.26 -1.75
CA THR A 113 -9.56 16.27 -1.96
C THR A 113 -10.94 15.76 -1.49
N ASP A 114 -11.14 14.43 -1.54
CA ASP A 114 -12.29 13.74 -0.98
C ASP A 114 -11.84 12.40 -0.38
N PRO A 115 -12.01 12.20 0.93
CA PRO A 115 -12.38 13.19 1.94
C PRO A 115 -11.33 14.30 2.10
N ALA A 116 -11.75 15.53 2.34
CA ALA A 116 -10.84 16.67 2.53
C ALA A 116 -10.10 16.55 3.87
N ILE A 117 -8.86 16.09 3.83
CA ILE A 117 -7.98 15.90 5.00
C ILE A 117 -6.58 16.44 4.69
N PRO A 118 -5.75 16.69 5.71
CA PRO A 118 -4.34 16.99 5.49
C PRO A 118 -3.63 15.90 4.68
N ALA A 119 -2.66 16.30 3.88
CA ALA A 119 -1.86 15.35 3.09
C ALA A 119 -1.21 14.29 3.98
N VAL A 120 -1.21 13.06 3.50
CA VAL A 120 -0.68 11.88 4.19
C VAL A 120 0.56 11.39 3.47
N THR A 121 1.70 11.35 4.14
CA THR A 121 2.95 10.82 3.60
C THR A 121 3.27 9.48 4.23
N SER A 122 3.69 8.53 3.40
CA SER A 122 4.11 7.19 3.81
C SER A 122 5.41 6.84 3.11
N ASP A 123 6.32 6.22 3.85
CA ASP A 123 7.58 5.74 3.31
C ASP A 123 7.45 4.25 2.98
N TYR A 124 7.75 3.91 1.73
CA TYR A 124 7.70 2.53 1.23
C TYR A 124 9.10 2.12 0.79
N THR A 125 9.65 1.11 1.45
CA THR A 125 10.99 0.59 1.12
C THR A 125 10.94 -0.27 -0.13
N PHE A 126 11.67 0.13 -1.15
CA PHE A 126 11.94 -0.66 -2.34
C PHE A 126 13.30 -1.33 -2.20
N LYS A 127 13.35 -2.64 -2.35
CA LYS A 127 14.61 -3.35 -2.51
C LYS A 127 15.12 -3.18 -3.93
N LEU A 128 16.42 -2.95 -4.06
CA LEU A 128 17.13 -2.83 -5.33
C LEU A 128 17.96 -4.09 -5.50
N VAL A 129 17.70 -4.87 -6.54
CA VAL A 129 18.38 -6.14 -6.76
C VAL A 129 19.08 -6.12 -8.10
N SER A 130 20.41 -6.16 -8.03
CA SER A 130 21.27 -6.33 -9.21
C SER A 130 21.60 -7.81 -9.40
N THR A 131 21.39 -8.30 -10.61
CA THR A 131 21.69 -9.66 -11.01
C THR A 131 23.07 -9.72 -11.69
N PRO A 132 23.78 -10.86 -11.61
CA PRO A 132 25.04 -11.00 -12.35
C PRO A 132 24.79 -11.06 -13.85
N ASN A 133 25.40 -10.16 -14.62
CA ASN A 133 25.28 -10.09 -16.07
C ASN A 133 26.04 -11.24 -16.73
N GLN A 134 25.39 -12.40 -16.94
CA GLN A 134 25.99 -13.60 -17.53
C GLN A 134 25.89 -13.60 -19.06
N GLY A 135 25.10 -12.71 -19.66
CA GLY A 135 25.00 -12.47 -21.11
C GLY A 135 24.34 -13.58 -21.91
N LYS A 136 23.67 -14.56 -21.27
CA LYS A 136 23.05 -15.71 -21.93
C LYS A 136 21.54 -15.65 -22.02
N ASP A 137 20.90 -15.03 -21.03
CA ASP A 137 19.47 -14.91 -20.93
C ASP A 137 19.13 -13.49 -20.44
N PRO A 138 18.59 -12.62 -21.31
CA PRO A 138 18.28 -11.24 -20.94
C PRO A 138 17.28 -11.10 -19.80
N ASP A 139 16.40 -12.10 -19.59
CA ASP A 139 15.45 -12.08 -18.49
C ASP A 139 16.08 -12.53 -17.18
N ALA A 140 17.05 -13.44 -17.22
CA ALA A 140 17.81 -13.86 -16.05
C ALA A 140 18.86 -12.81 -15.62
N ASP A 141 19.35 -12.01 -16.56
CA ASP A 141 20.28 -10.90 -16.30
C ASP A 141 19.56 -9.58 -15.94
N ALA A 142 18.21 -9.56 -15.93
CA ALA A 142 17.40 -8.37 -15.63
C ALA A 142 17.50 -8.00 -14.14
N ASP A 143 17.87 -6.77 -13.86
CA ASP A 143 17.78 -6.19 -12.52
C ASP A 143 16.33 -5.84 -12.18
N TYR A 144 16.00 -5.76 -10.88
CA TYR A 144 14.66 -5.46 -10.48
C TYR A 144 14.54 -4.63 -9.21
N VAL A 145 13.45 -3.90 -9.12
CA VAL A 145 12.99 -3.26 -7.90
C VAL A 145 11.85 -4.08 -7.30
N TYR A 146 11.90 -4.31 -5.99
CA TYR A 146 10.98 -5.19 -5.30
C TYR A 146 10.28 -4.48 -4.15
N LEU A 147 8.93 -4.57 -4.11
CA LEU A 147 8.11 -4.15 -2.99
C LEU A 147 7.97 -5.33 -2.01
N PRO A 148 8.56 -5.28 -0.81
CA PRO A 148 8.36 -6.34 0.17
C PRO A 148 6.91 -6.37 0.64
N SER A 149 6.40 -7.57 0.98
CA SER A 149 5.01 -7.80 1.40
C SER A 149 4.62 -7.14 2.74
N ALA A 150 5.61 -6.69 3.52
CA ALA A 150 5.40 -5.95 4.76
C ALA A 150 5.39 -4.45 4.47
N PHE A 151 4.25 -3.92 4.05
CA PHE A 151 4.07 -2.48 3.86
C PHE A 151 3.86 -1.78 5.19
N SER A 152 4.52 -0.65 5.40
CA SER A 152 4.09 0.33 6.40
C SER A 152 2.73 0.87 5.96
N ALA A 153 1.65 0.31 6.46
CA ALA A 153 0.33 0.88 6.23
C ALA A 153 0.24 2.18 7.02
N THR A 154 0.21 3.30 6.33
CA THR A 154 -0.09 4.58 6.99
C THR A 154 -1.58 4.66 7.20
N SER A 155 -1.97 4.92 8.45
CA SER A 155 -3.37 5.06 8.82
C SER A 155 -3.69 6.50 9.24
N PHE A 156 -4.89 6.95 8.91
CA PHE A 156 -5.46 8.20 9.40
C PHE A 156 -6.91 7.98 9.81
N VAL A 157 -7.44 8.86 10.67
CA VAL A 157 -8.78 8.69 11.26
C VAL A 157 -9.66 9.87 10.86
N ILE A 158 -10.87 9.59 10.36
CA ILE A 158 -11.91 10.57 10.10
C ILE A 158 -13.16 10.15 10.88
N GLY A 159 -13.57 10.96 11.84
CA GLY A 159 -14.67 10.59 12.74
C GLY A 159 -14.34 9.31 13.52
N SER A 160 -15.12 8.25 13.29
CA SER A 160 -14.91 6.92 13.90
C SER A 160 -14.29 5.90 12.94
N THR A 161 -13.93 6.30 11.75
CA THR A 161 -13.39 5.41 10.71
C THR A 161 -11.88 5.60 10.59
N THR A 162 -11.13 4.50 10.65
CA THR A 162 -9.70 4.45 10.34
C THR A 162 -9.54 4.06 8.88
N TYR A 163 -8.78 4.85 8.15
CA TYR A 163 -8.39 4.62 6.76
C TYR A 163 -6.94 4.14 6.74
N ASN A 164 -6.64 3.11 5.96
CA ASN A 164 -5.29 2.60 5.77
C ASN A 164 -4.95 2.64 4.29
N VAL A 165 -3.81 3.24 3.95
CA VAL A 165 -3.26 3.23 2.58
C VAL A 165 -2.23 2.13 2.47
N LYS A 166 -2.36 1.27 1.46
CA LYS A 166 -1.44 0.17 1.18
C LYS A 166 -1.12 0.13 -0.31
N LEU A 167 0.17 0.02 -0.67
CA LEU A 167 0.55 -0.31 -2.05
C LEU A 167 0.17 -1.76 -2.34
N THR A 168 -0.31 -2.04 -3.54
CA THR A 168 -0.75 -3.38 -3.95
C THR A 168 0.20 -4.06 -4.92
N GLY A 169 1.00 -3.29 -5.66
CA GLY A 169 1.98 -3.83 -6.60
C GLY A 169 2.10 -2.99 -7.86
N PHE A 170 2.68 -3.62 -8.87
CA PHE A 170 2.91 -3.04 -10.19
C PHE A 170 1.97 -3.65 -11.22
N GLU A 171 1.53 -2.84 -12.18
CA GLU A 171 0.73 -3.26 -13.33
C GLU A 171 1.17 -2.51 -14.60
N ASN A 172 0.64 -2.89 -15.77
CA ASN A 172 0.76 -2.14 -17.03
C ASN A 172 2.20 -1.81 -17.44
N ILE A 173 3.04 -2.84 -17.56
CA ILE A 173 4.43 -2.67 -17.98
C ILE A 173 4.53 -2.17 -19.42
N VAL A 174 5.41 -1.19 -19.62
CA VAL A 174 5.77 -0.66 -20.95
C VAL A 174 7.29 -0.59 -21.07
N GLY A 175 7.84 -1.02 -22.20
CA GLY A 175 9.28 -1.02 -22.50
C GLY A 175 9.92 -2.38 -22.27
N ASP A 176 11.24 -2.39 -21.91
CA ASP A 176 12.06 -3.59 -21.79
C ASP A 176 11.94 -4.27 -20.41
N GLY A 177 10.74 -4.25 -19.82
CA GLY A 177 10.47 -4.79 -18.49
C GLY A 177 9.42 -5.88 -18.47
N PHE A 178 9.33 -6.57 -17.32
CA PHE A 178 8.30 -7.58 -17.05
C PHE A 178 8.03 -7.71 -15.54
N LEU A 179 6.90 -8.35 -15.19
CA LEU A 179 6.56 -8.72 -13.82
C LEU A 179 6.74 -10.22 -13.62
N THR A 180 7.07 -10.60 -12.40
CA THR A 180 6.93 -11.99 -11.95
C THR A 180 5.52 -12.24 -11.41
N SER A 181 5.19 -13.48 -11.12
CA SER A 181 3.84 -13.96 -10.77
C SER A 181 3.19 -13.33 -9.53
N ASN A 182 3.92 -12.49 -8.78
CA ASN A 182 3.39 -11.86 -7.55
C ASN A 182 3.18 -10.34 -7.68
N ASP A 183 3.42 -9.75 -8.88
CA ASP A 183 3.25 -8.32 -9.19
C ASP A 183 3.99 -7.34 -8.23
N LEU A 184 4.91 -7.86 -7.43
CA LEU A 184 5.70 -7.10 -6.44
C LEU A 184 7.13 -6.82 -6.90
N ALA A 185 7.59 -7.48 -7.97
CA ALA A 185 8.92 -7.32 -8.53
C ALA A 185 8.82 -6.82 -9.98
N PHE A 186 9.34 -5.62 -10.20
CA PHE A 186 9.42 -4.99 -11.51
C PHE A 186 10.84 -5.15 -12.06
N HIS A 187 10.99 -6.01 -13.06
CA HIS A 187 12.24 -6.34 -13.74
C HIS A 187 12.46 -5.47 -14.95
N VAL A 188 13.70 -5.08 -15.20
CA VAL A 188 14.13 -4.39 -16.43
C VAL A 188 15.39 -5.03 -16.95
N ARG A 189 15.40 -5.38 -18.25
CA ARG A 189 16.56 -5.97 -18.91
C ARG A 189 17.74 -5.03 -18.90
N GLU A 190 18.95 -5.60 -18.92
CA GLU A 190 20.20 -4.85 -18.93
C GLU A 190 20.24 -3.83 -20.07
N ASN A 191 20.64 -2.60 -19.75
CA ASN A 191 20.62 -1.42 -20.65
C ASN A 191 19.24 -1.06 -21.22
N GLY A 192 18.17 -1.65 -20.68
CA GLY A 192 16.80 -1.37 -21.04
C GLY A 192 16.18 -0.26 -20.21
N THR A 193 15.06 0.25 -20.71
CA THR A 193 14.19 1.17 -20.00
C THR A 193 12.78 0.63 -19.99
N ALA A 194 12.16 0.64 -18.84
CA ALA A 194 10.75 0.29 -18.72
C ALA A 194 10.02 1.17 -17.71
N SER A 195 8.71 1.13 -17.75
CA SER A 195 7.86 1.74 -16.74
C SER A 195 6.74 0.79 -16.34
N ALA A 196 6.30 0.93 -15.09
CA ALA A 196 5.20 0.19 -14.51
C ALA A 196 4.27 1.13 -13.75
N ASP A 197 2.97 0.91 -13.82
CA ASP A 197 2.02 1.61 -12.98
C ASP A 197 2.09 1.07 -11.56
N LEU A 198 2.11 1.98 -10.57
CA LEU A 198 2.09 1.66 -9.16
C LEU A 198 0.68 1.85 -8.61
N PHE A 199 0.14 0.81 -7.99
CA PHE A 199 -1.21 0.80 -7.43
C PHE A 199 -1.23 0.79 -5.92
N ALA A 200 -2.29 1.40 -5.37
CA ALA A 200 -2.60 1.38 -3.95
C ALA A 200 -4.08 1.09 -3.72
N VAL A 201 -4.42 0.71 -2.51
CA VAL A 201 -5.79 0.61 -2.03
C VAL A 201 -5.94 1.39 -0.72
N VAL A 202 -7.06 2.10 -0.58
CA VAL A 202 -7.48 2.66 0.71
C VAL A 202 -8.49 1.70 1.31
N THR A 203 -8.17 1.12 2.46
CA THR A 203 -9.09 0.26 3.21
C THR A 203 -9.64 0.98 4.41
N THR A 204 -10.87 0.66 4.82
CA THR A 204 -11.53 1.28 5.97
C THR A 204 -11.77 0.28 7.09
N GLN A 205 -11.58 0.75 8.32
CA GLN A 205 -11.97 0.04 9.52
C GLN A 205 -12.81 0.98 10.39
N THR A 206 -14.12 0.76 10.41
CA THR A 206 -15.00 1.48 11.31
C THR A 206 -14.88 0.88 12.71
N ALA A 207 -14.67 1.73 13.72
CA ALA A 207 -14.77 1.28 15.10
C ALA A 207 -16.18 0.72 15.31
N VAL A 208 -16.28 -0.60 15.45
CA VAL A 208 -17.55 -1.24 15.83
C VAL A 208 -17.85 -0.73 17.24
N PRO A 209 -18.95 0.00 17.48
CA PRO A 209 -19.35 0.32 18.85
C PRO A 209 -19.37 -1.00 19.62
N GLU A 210 -18.75 -1.02 20.81
CA GLU A 210 -18.77 -2.23 21.64
C GLU A 210 -20.19 -2.80 21.63
N PRO A 211 -20.37 -4.09 21.31
CA PRO A 211 -21.70 -4.62 21.02
C PRO A 211 -22.61 -4.21 22.15
N GLN A 212 -23.86 -3.89 21.81
CA GLN A 212 -24.95 -3.75 22.77
C GLN A 212 -25.08 -4.99 23.69
N ALA A 213 -24.15 -5.94 23.59
CA ALA A 213 -23.96 -7.06 24.47
C ALA A 213 -23.89 -6.62 25.94
N VAL A 214 -23.21 -5.52 26.26
CA VAL A 214 -23.21 -4.96 27.61
C VAL A 214 -24.59 -4.41 27.95
N ALA A 215 -25.24 -3.68 27.04
CA ALA A 215 -26.59 -3.19 27.24
C ALA A 215 -27.62 -4.35 27.30
N LEU A 216 -27.48 -5.36 26.45
CA LEU A 216 -28.29 -6.59 26.50
C LEU A 216 -28.03 -7.42 27.73
N MET A 217 -26.79 -7.53 28.20
CA MET A 217 -26.44 -8.21 29.44
C MET A 217 -26.99 -7.45 30.64
N LEU A 218 -26.92 -6.14 30.68
CA LEU A 218 -27.54 -5.30 31.74
C LEU A 218 -29.06 -5.35 31.68
N ALA A 219 -29.65 -5.34 30.49
CA ALA A 219 -31.09 -5.51 30.32
C ALA A 219 -31.55 -6.91 30.75
N GLY A 220 -30.79 -7.95 30.43
CA GLY A 220 -31.02 -9.34 30.85
C GLY A 220 -30.93 -9.50 32.37
N LEU A 221 -29.91 -8.95 33.00
CA LEU A 221 -29.73 -8.94 34.45
C LEU A 221 -30.85 -8.14 35.15
N GLY A 222 -31.24 -7.00 34.55
CA GLY A 222 -32.36 -6.20 35.02
C GLY A 222 -33.71 -6.96 35.00
N MET A 223 -34.00 -7.70 33.93
CA MET A 223 -35.19 -8.55 33.85
C MET A 223 -35.15 -9.70 34.84
N LEU A 224 -34.03 -10.33 35.06
CA LEU A 224 -33.87 -11.41 36.07
C LEU A 224 -34.10 -10.85 37.48
N GLY A 225 -33.59 -9.65 37.79
CA GLY A 225 -33.82 -8.98 39.06
C GLY A 225 -35.32 -8.64 39.30
N LEU A 226 -36.04 -8.19 38.28
CA LEU A 226 -37.45 -7.92 38.34
C LEU A 226 -38.31 -9.19 38.56
N LEU A 227 -37.93 -10.31 37.91
CA LEU A 227 -38.58 -11.60 38.09
C LEU A 227 -38.32 -12.20 39.47
N ALA A 228 -37.13 -12.04 40.02
CA ALA A 228 -36.81 -12.49 41.38
C ALA A 228 -37.61 -11.73 42.43
N ARG A 229 -37.80 -10.39 42.26
CA ARG A 229 -38.58 -9.54 43.16
C ARG A 229 -40.06 -9.85 43.16
N ARG A 230 -40.61 -10.44 42.10
CA ARG A 230 -42.05 -10.83 42.01
C ARG A 230 -42.34 -12.18 42.66
N ARG A 231 -41.34 -12.94 43.00
CA ARG A 231 -41.46 -14.28 43.60
C ARG A 231 -41.19 -14.32 45.11
N GLY A 232 -40.76 -13.26 45.73
CA GLY A 232 -40.66 -13.03 47.16
C GLY A 232 -41.79 -12.13 47.64
#